data_59dd8ea0901efca010eed6bbc8eebb93
#
_entry.id   59dd8ea0901efca010eed6bbc8eebb93
#
_cell.length_a   1.000
_cell.length_b   1.000
_cell.length_c   1.000
_cell.angle_alpha   90.00
_cell.angle_beta   90.00
_cell.angle_gamma   90.00
#
_symmetry.space_group_name_H-M   'P 1'
#
loop_
_entity.id
_entity.type
_entity.pdbx_description
1 polymer ?
#
loop_
_entity_poly.entity_id
_entity_poly.type
_entity_poly.pdbx_seq_one_letter_code
_entity_poly.pdbx_strand_id
1 'polypeptide(L)'
;ALNGALNYSYATRTFSNMENSRYGVYNKVEDKPEYYYKYTDDQYQTNVKVGALLNLAYLNGKNRYYFRNIFNQIGQDKLTLREGWQNMSSLYIQEKTEYCYTSRSTYSGQIAGVHTLELGTLDWDAGYSYADKNQPDRRIVNRQENDMVGDAHYGQMQIDQNEIRRDFMKLREHIASAGINYSCTLREGSSFAPELKVGLYGEYRTRDYRTRAY
;
A
#
# COMPACT_ATOMS: atom_id res chain seq x y z
N ALA A 1 -22.05 -18.69 -16.85
CA ALA A 1 -20.63 -18.59 -17.22
C ALA A 1 -19.78 -18.58 -15.96
N LEU A 2 -18.62 -19.22 -16.02
CA LEU A 2 -17.60 -19.27 -14.97
C LEU A 2 -16.29 -18.73 -15.53
N ASN A 3 -15.65 -17.84 -14.80
CA ASN A 3 -14.32 -17.32 -15.11
C ASN A 3 -13.48 -17.31 -13.84
N GLY A 4 -12.29 -17.90 -13.88
CA GLY A 4 -11.36 -17.96 -12.76
C GLY A 4 -9.94 -17.75 -13.24
N ALA A 5 -9.13 -17.08 -12.39
CA ALA A 5 -7.71 -16.89 -12.65
C ALA A 5 -6.93 -16.97 -11.34
N LEU A 6 -5.74 -17.54 -11.41
CA LEU A 6 -4.72 -17.51 -10.36
C LEU A 6 -3.48 -16.84 -10.90
N ASN A 7 -2.89 -15.97 -10.10
CA ASN A 7 -1.67 -15.27 -10.42
C ASN A 7 -0.67 -15.46 -9.28
N TYR A 8 0.56 -15.80 -9.63
CA TYR A 8 1.70 -15.80 -8.72
C TYR A 8 2.85 -15.03 -9.36
N SER A 9 3.48 -14.18 -8.57
CA SER A 9 4.67 -13.43 -9.00
C SER A 9 5.68 -13.37 -7.88
N TYR A 10 6.91 -13.70 -8.21
CA TYR A 10 8.09 -13.51 -7.34
C TYR A 10 9.07 -12.59 -8.07
N ALA A 11 9.54 -11.56 -7.39
CA ALA A 11 10.49 -10.61 -7.95
C ALA A 11 11.48 -10.16 -6.88
N THR A 12 12.76 -10.24 -7.20
CA THR A 12 13.84 -9.66 -6.40
C THR A 12 14.42 -8.48 -7.16
N ARG A 13 14.71 -7.40 -6.43
CA ARG A 13 15.32 -6.18 -6.97
C ARG A 13 16.43 -5.74 -6.04
N THR A 14 17.55 -5.37 -6.62
CA THR A 14 18.67 -4.75 -5.92
C THR A 14 18.91 -3.37 -6.51
N PHE A 15 18.99 -2.40 -5.66
CA PHE A 15 19.40 -1.04 -6.00
C PHE A 15 20.68 -0.76 -5.24
N SER A 16 21.76 -0.51 -5.95
CA SER A 16 23.07 -0.27 -5.35
C SER A 16 23.55 1.13 -5.62
N ASN A 17 24.29 1.67 -4.67
CA ASN A 17 24.90 3.00 -4.76
C ASN A 17 23.89 4.14 -5.03
N MET A 18 22.70 4.06 -4.44
CA MET A 18 21.73 5.16 -4.55
C MET A 18 22.20 6.33 -3.71
N GLU A 19 22.46 7.46 -4.34
CA GLU A 19 22.83 8.68 -3.62
C GLU A 19 21.60 9.26 -2.90
N ASN A 20 21.77 9.55 -1.60
CA ASN A 20 20.81 10.25 -0.77
C ASN A 20 21.52 11.40 -0.08
N SER A 21 21.36 12.60 -0.62
CA SER A 21 22.10 13.77 -0.19
C SER A 21 21.19 14.98 -0.03
N ARG A 22 21.61 15.92 0.82
CA ARG A 22 20.92 17.18 1.01
C ARG A 22 21.94 18.32 1.09
N TYR A 23 21.78 19.29 0.22
CA TYR A 23 22.50 20.56 0.31
C TYR A 23 21.92 21.43 1.43
N GLY A 24 22.78 22.08 2.19
CA GLY A 24 22.40 22.94 3.28
C GLY A 24 22.71 24.41 3.02
N VAL A 25 23.95 24.72 2.93
CA VAL A 25 24.47 26.10 2.81
C VAL A 25 25.22 26.25 1.50
N TYR A 26 25.11 27.43 0.89
CA TYR A 26 25.95 27.79 -0.22
C TYR A 26 27.18 28.55 0.29
N ASN A 27 28.35 27.96 0.14
CA ASN A 27 29.63 28.58 0.50
C ASN A 27 30.04 29.53 -0.61
N LYS A 28 29.87 30.84 -0.36
CA LYS A 28 30.19 31.88 -1.33
C LYS A 28 31.69 32.04 -1.55
N VAL A 29 32.54 31.60 -0.61
CA VAL A 29 33.99 31.70 -0.71
C VAL A 29 34.57 30.70 -1.67
N GLU A 30 34.03 29.46 -1.59
CA GLU A 30 34.46 28.35 -2.44
C GLU A 30 33.58 28.19 -3.68
N ASP A 31 32.54 29.03 -3.82
CA ASP A 31 31.55 29.04 -4.90
C ASP A 31 30.92 27.65 -5.14
N LYS A 32 30.59 26.96 -4.03
CA LYS A 32 29.97 25.61 -4.08
C LYS A 32 28.93 25.40 -2.98
N PRO A 33 27.94 24.54 -3.23
CA PRO A 33 27.02 24.08 -2.19
C PRO A 33 27.73 23.11 -1.23
N GLU A 34 27.46 23.25 0.06
CA GLU A 34 27.87 22.31 1.09
C GLU A 34 26.74 21.39 1.44
N TYR A 35 27.06 20.10 1.66
CA TYR A 35 26.08 19.10 2.06
C TYR A 35 25.83 19.14 3.55
N TYR A 36 24.57 19.01 3.96
CA TYR A 36 24.21 18.64 5.33
C TYR A 36 24.50 17.18 5.60
N TYR A 37 24.23 16.34 4.60
CA TYR A 37 24.59 14.94 4.63
C TYR A 37 24.75 14.41 3.21
N LYS A 38 25.55 13.39 3.09
CA LYS A 38 25.70 12.61 1.87
C LYS A 38 25.82 11.13 2.23
N TYR A 39 24.81 10.35 1.82
CA TYR A 39 24.72 8.91 2.04
C TYR A 39 24.67 8.17 0.72
N THR A 40 25.08 6.92 0.78
CA THR A 40 24.89 5.91 -0.26
C THR A 40 24.01 4.81 0.31
N ASP A 41 22.94 4.47 -0.39
CA ASP A 41 21.98 3.44 0.00
C ASP A 41 22.10 2.23 -0.91
N ASP A 42 22.26 1.04 -0.30
CA ASP A 42 22.05 -0.25 -0.95
C ASP A 42 20.73 -0.83 -0.47
N GLN A 43 19.83 -1.15 -1.41
CA GLN A 43 18.52 -1.69 -1.09
C GLN A 43 18.29 -3.03 -1.75
N TYR A 44 17.91 -4.01 -0.96
CA TYR A 44 17.53 -5.35 -1.39
C TYR A 44 16.05 -5.56 -1.11
N GLN A 45 15.29 -5.91 -2.13
CA GLN A 45 13.85 -6.02 -2.02
C GLN A 45 13.37 -7.32 -2.67
N THR A 46 12.61 -8.10 -1.92
CA THR A 46 11.90 -9.28 -2.43
C THR A 46 10.40 -9.06 -2.32
N ASN A 47 9.69 -9.28 -3.42
CA ASN A 47 8.25 -9.16 -3.49
C ASN A 47 7.64 -10.50 -3.92
N VAL A 48 6.67 -10.97 -3.15
CA VAL A 48 5.83 -12.11 -3.49
C VAL A 48 4.40 -11.64 -3.61
N LYS A 49 3.74 -11.98 -4.72
CA LYS A 49 2.34 -11.63 -4.95
C LYS A 49 1.57 -12.88 -5.32
N VAL A 50 0.41 -13.06 -4.70
CA VAL A 50 -0.56 -14.08 -5.03
C VAL A 50 -1.89 -13.37 -5.28
N GLY A 51 -2.54 -13.71 -6.38
CA GLY A 51 -3.85 -13.20 -6.73
C GLY A 51 -4.78 -14.32 -7.15
N ALA A 52 -6.04 -14.21 -6.79
CA ALA A 52 -7.10 -15.12 -7.23
C ALA A 52 -8.32 -14.30 -7.65
N LEU A 53 -8.94 -14.71 -8.74
CA LEU A 53 -10.17 -14.12 -9.26
C LEU A 53 -11.15 -15.27 -9.54
N LEU A 54 -12.40 -15.08 -9.12
CA LEU A 54 -13.51 -16.01 -9.41
C LEU A 54 -14.77 -15.21 -9.72
N ASN A 55 -15.26 -15.34 -10.95
CA ASN A 55 -16.50 -14.72 -11.38
C ASN A 55 -17.47 -15.77 -11.88
N LEU A 56 -18.70 -15.70 -11.40
CA LEU A 56 -19.81 -16.52 -11.84
C LEU A 56 -20.90 -15.61 -12.39
N ALA A 57 -21.48 -15.99 -13.52
CA ALA A 57 -22.70 -15.39 -14.04
C ALA A 57 -23.72 -16.49 -14.31
N TYR A 58 -24.90 -16.35 -13.73
CA TYR A 58 -26.02 -17.27 -13.86
C TYR A 58 -27.19 -16.53 -14.50
N LEU A 59 -27.76 -17.15 -15.54
CA LEU A 59 -28.96 -16.66 -16.25
C LEU A 59 -30.10 -17.58 -15.99
N ASN A 60 -31.25 -17.05 -15.59
CA ASN A 60 -32.49 -17.77 -15.42
C ASN A 60 -33.66 -16.96 -16.03
N GLY A 61 -33.99 -17.25 -17.27
CA GLY A 61 -34.98 -16.53 -18.03
C GLY A 61 -34.56 -15.06 -18.19
N LYS A 62 -35.36 -14.14 -17.64
CA LYS A 62 -35.11 -12.69 -17.68
C LYS A 62 -34.25 -12.21 -16.52
N ASN A 63 -33.77 -13.11 -15.64
CA ASN A 63 -32.99 -12.78 -14.47
C ASN A 63 -31.51 -13.11 -14.71
N ARG A 64 -30.62 -12.22 -14.28
CA ARG A 64 -29.18 -12.37 -14.34
C ARG A 64 -28.60 -12.17 -12.95
N TYR A 65 -27.74 -13.09 -12.53
CA TYR A 65 -27.05 -13.02 -11.24
C TYR A 65 -25.55 -13.05 -11.47
N TYR A 66 -24.84 -12.26 -10.71
CA TYR A 66 -23.40 -12.14 -10.78
C TYR A 66 -22.80 -12.36 -9.41
N PHE A 67 -21.75 -13.14 -9.36
CA PHE A 67 -20.89 -13.31 -8.20
C PHE A 67 -19.47 -13.00 -8.65
N ARG A 68 -18.87 -11.95 -8.12
CA ARG A 68 -17.54 -11.46 -8.51
C ARG A 68 -16.65 -11.41 -7.30
N ASN A 69 -15.45 -12.01 -7.38
CA ASN A 69 -14.53 -12.06 -6.27
C ASN A 69 -13.11 -11.87 -6.76
N ILE A 70 -12.38 -11.06 -6.03
CA ILE A 70 -10.95 -10.88 -6.23
C ILE A 70 -10.25 -10.91 -4.88
N PHE A 71 -9.16 -11.64 -4.81
CA PHE A 71 -8.25 -11.69 -3.67
C PHE A 71 -6.83 -11.42 -4.12
N ASN A 72 -6.10 -10.60 -3.36
CA ASN A 72 -4.68 -10.36 -3.57
C ASN A 72 -3.95 -10.40 -2.22
N GLN A 73 -2.80 -11.06 -2.22
CA GLN A 73 -1.84 -11.07 -1.12
C GLN A 73 -0.49 -10.62 -1.65
N ILE A 74 0.12 -9.64 -0.99
CA ILE A 74 1.45 -9.14 -1.31
C ILE A 74 2.30 -9.22 -0.06
N GLY A 75 3.43 -9.91 -0.16
CA GLY A 75 4.51 -9.89 0.83
C GLY A 75 5.70 -9.13 0.25
N GLN A 76 6.23 -8.20 0.99
CA GLN A 76 7.44 -7.45 0.63
C GLN A 76 8.43 -7.52 1.77
N ASP A 77 9.62 -8.01 1.48
CA ASP A 77 10.78 -7.94 2.37
C ASP A 77 11.77 -6.92 1.82
N LYS A 78 12.25 -6.03 2.68
CA LYS A 78 13.15 -4.94 2.29
C LYS A 78 14.25 -4.78 3.33
N LEU A 79 15.49 -4.88 2.87
CA LEU A 79 16.69 -4.50 3.60
C LEU A 79 17.27 -3.23 2.95
N THR A 80 17.55 -2.22 3.75
CA THR A 80 18.27 -1.02 3.31
C THR A 80 19.52 -0.86 4.18
N LEU A 81 20.66 -0.79 3.52
CA LEU A 81 21.95 -0.46 4.12
C LEU A 81 22.30 0.95 3.67
N ARG A 82 22.56 1.83 4.60
CA ARG A 82 22.94 3.21 4.36
C ARG A 82 24.28 3.47 5.00
N GLU A 83 25.19 4.07 4.26
CA GLU A 83 26.50 4.49 4.71
C GLU A 83 26.78 5.91 4.21
N GLY A 84 27.47 6.71 5.02
CA GLY A 84 27.86 8.04 4.61
C GLY A 84 28.15 8.93 5.81
N TRP A 85 28.01 10.21 5.60
CA TRP A 85 28.32 11.21 6.62
C TRP A 85 27.25 12.29 6.70
N GLN A 86 27.16 12.91 7.86
CA GLN A 86 26.36 14.10 8.08
C GLN A 86 27.18 15.21 8.75
N ASN A 87 26.81 16.46 8.49
CA ASN A 87 27.43 17.67 9.01
C ASN A 87 26.35 18.70 9.38
N MET A 88 25.44 18.30 10.27
CA MET A 88 24.40 19.21 10.76
C MET A 88 24.88 20.01 11.98
N SER A 89 25.57 19.37 12.90
CA SER A 89 26.16 19.95 14.12
C SER A 89 27.66 19.66 14.23
N SER A 90 28.06 18.47 13.90
CA SER A 90 29.43 17.99 13.77
C SER A 90 29.50 17.04 12.57
N LEU A 91 30.71 16.90 12.01
CA LEU A 91 30.94 15.95 10.93
C LEU A 91 31.22 14.57 11.53
N TYR A 92 30.36 13.59 11.23
CA TYR A 92 30.62 12.21 11.60
C TYR A 92 30.07 11.22 10.57
N ILE A 93 30.66 10.04 10.55
CA ILE A 93 30.21 8.92 9.71
C ILE A 93 29.03 8.22 10.38
N GLN A 94 28.04 7.85 9.57
CA GLN A 94 26.86 7.15 10.03
C GLN A 94 26.60 5.93 9.14
N GLU A 95 26.24 4.82 9.79
CA GLU A 95 25.74 3.60 9.15
C GLU A 95 24.35 3.30 9.69
N LYS A 96 23.40 3.04 8.79
CA LYS A 96 22.02 2.70 9.15
C LYS A 96 21.58 1.44 8.45
N THR A 97 21.09 0.48 9.23
CA THR A 97 20.48 -0.74 8.72
C THR A 97 18.99 -0.73 9.01
N GLU A 98 18.17 -0.88 7.98
CA GLU A 98 16.72 -0.99 8.10
C GLU A 98 16.23 -2.31 7.54
N TYR A 99 15.54 -3.10 8.39
CA TYR A 99 14.78 -4.29 8.00
C TYR A 99 13.30 -3.98 8.05
N CYS A 100 12.59 -4.22 6.97
CA CYS A 100 11.16 -3.95 6.89
C CYS A 100 10.43 -5.03 6.10
N TYR A 101 9.68 -5.86 6.80
CA TYR A 101 8.70 -6.75 6.17
C TYR A 101 7.33 -6.10 6.19
N THR A 102 6.63 -6.16 5.07
CA THR A 102 5.24 -5.67 4.96
C THR A 102 4.40 -6.70 4.23
N SER A 103 3.27 -7.07 4.81
CA SER A 103 2.25 -7.84 4.11
C SER A 103 0.99 -7.02 3.90
N ARG A 104 0.34 -7.25 2.77
CA ARG A 104 -0.96 -6.67 2.43
C ARG A 104 -1.87 -7.75 1.88
N SER A 105 -3.07 -7.84 2.42
CA SER A 105 -4.14 -8.66 1.90
C SER A 105 -5.30 -7.77 1.50
N THR A 106 -5.86 -8.01 0.34
CA THR A 106 -7.09 -7.35 -0.10
C THR A 106 -8.06 -8.38 -0.65
N TYR A 107 -9.30 -8.28 -0.23
CA TYR A 107 -10.41 -9.04 -0.76
C TYR A 107 -11.52 -8.10 -1.17
N SER A 108 -12.15 -8.35 -2.31
CA SER A 108 -13.39 -7.69 -2.71
C SER A 108 -14.33 -8.73 -3.32
N GLY A 109 -15.49 -8.83 -2.72
CA GLY A 109 -16.59 -9.68 -3.17
C GLY A 109 -17.82 -8.84 -3.48
N GLN A 110 -18.51 -9.17 -4.56
CA GLN A 110 -19.75 -8.55 -4.96
C GLN A 110 -20.75 -9.62 -5.43
N ILE A 111 -21.97 -9.49 -4.98
CA ILE A 111 -23.13 -10.15 -5.56
C ILE A 111 -24.02 -9.12 -6.21
N ALA A 112 -24.54 -9.41 -7.38
CA ALA A 112 -25.44 -8.49 -8.09
C ALA A 112 -26.52 -9.26 -8.82
N GLY A 113 -27.67 -8.64 -8.97
CA GLY A 113 -28.79 -9.17 -9.72
C GLY A 113 -29.39 -8.13 -10.67
N VAL A 114 -29.80 -8.57 -11.85
CA VAL A 114 -30.54 -7.78 -12.82
C VAL A 114 -31.80 -8.54 -13.20
N HIS A 115 -32.95 -7.92 -13.02
CA HIS A 115 -34.27 -8.50 -13.22
C HIS A 115 -35.03 -7.65 -14.23
N THR A 116 -35.36 -8.24 -15.37
CA THR A 116 -36.22 -7.57 -16.37
C THR A 116 -37.69 -7.86 -16.01
N LEU A 117 -38.36 -6.83 -15.55
CA LEU A 117 -39.77 -6.80 -15.21
C LEU A 117 -40.61 -6.37 -16.43
N GLU A 118 -41.95 -6.44 -16.34
CA GLU A 118 -42.83 -5.99 -17.40
C GLU A 118 -42.76 -4.49 -17.70
N LEU A 119 -42.54 -3.68 -16.65
CA LEU A 119 -42.49 -2.21 -16.74
C LEU A 119 -41.08 -1.61 -16.58
N GLY A 120 -40.02 -2.43 -16.65
CA GLY A 120 -38.66 -1.90 -16.50
C GLY A 120 -37.66 -2.93 -16.03
N THR A 121 -36.53 -2.46 -15.57
CA THR A 121 -35.41 -3.28 -15.07
C THR A 121 -35.06 -2.89 -13.65
N LEU A 122 -35.00 -3.88 -12.77
CA LEU A 122 -34.49 -3.76 -11.42
C LEU A 122 -33.08 -4.32 -11.38
N ASP A 123 -32.14 -3.52 -10.96
CA ASP A 123 -30.77 -3.97 -10.68
C ASP A 123 -30.39 -3.68 -9.23
N TRP A 124 -29.69 -4.61 -8.61
CA TRP A 124 -29.19 -4.46 -7.26
C TRP A 124 -27.80 -5.08 -7.13
N ASP A 125 -27.04 -4.56 -6.22
CA ASP A 125 -25.73 -5.10 -5.85
C ASP A 125 -25.48 -4.99 -4.35
N ALA A 126 -24.69 -5.93 -3.85
CA ALA A 126 -24.14 -5.87 -2.50
C ALA A 126 -22.66 -6.26 -2.55
N GLY A 127 -21.83 -5.47 -1.92
CA GLY A 127 -20.39 -5.62 -1.93
C GLY A 127 -19.82 -5.69 -0.53
N TYR A 128 -18.76 -6.48 -0.37
CA TYR A 128 -17.93 -6.48 0.81
C TYR A 128 -16.47 -6.48 0.41
N SER A 129 -15.70 -5.56 1.00
CA SER A 129 -14.26 -5.48 0.80
C SER A 129 -13.53 -5.48 2.13
N TYR A 130 -12.40 -6.17 2.15
CA TYR A 130 -11.49 -6.23 3.28
C TYR A 130 -10.08 -5.88 2.84
N ALA A 131 -9.41 -5.03 3.61
CA ALA A 131 -8.01 -4.72 3.43
C ALA A 131 -7.26 -4.85 4.76
N ASP A 132 -6.14 -5.55 4.75
CA ASP A 132 -5.21 -5.69 5.88
C ASP A 132 -3.81 -5.28 5.41
N LYS A 133 -3.16 -4.43 6.21
CA LYS A 133 -1.73 -4.15 6.08
C LYS A 133 -1.07 -4.45 7.40
N ASN A 134 -0.08 -5.32 7.41
CA ASN A 134 0.69 -5.69 8.57
C ASN A 134 2.19 -5.46 8.34
N GLN A 135 2.80 -4.71 9.24
CA GLN A 135 4.23 -4.48 9.32
C GLN A 135 4.66 -4.91 10.72
N PRO A 136 4.99 -6.21 10.91
CA PRO A 136 5.08 -6.82 12.24
C PRO A 136 6.32 -6.44 13.03
N ASP A 137 7.37 -5.93 12.40
CA ASP A 137 8.63 -5.62 13.10
C ASP A 137 9.59 -4.90 12.13
N ARG A 138 9.37 -3.60 11.91
CA ARG A 138 10.37 -2.79 11.23
C ARG A 138 11.47 -2.46 12.21
N ARG A 139 12.70 -2.84 11.89
CA ARG A 139 13.88 -2.63 12.73
C ARG A 139 14.80 -1.62 12.08
N ILE A 140 15.20 -0.63 12.86
CA ILE A 140 16.19 0.35 12.48
C ILE A 140 17.32 0.27 13.50
N VAL A 141 18.54 0.08 13.03
CA VAL A 141 19.75 0.16 13.83
C VAL A 141 20.62 1.21 13.20
N ASN A 142 20.95 2.22 13.99
CA ASN A 142 21.85 3.28 13.60
C ASN A 142 23.17 3.17 14.36
N ARG A 143 24.27 3.34 13.65
CA ARG A 143 25.63 3.41 14.19
C ARG A 143 26.27 4.71 13.73
N GLN A 144 27.01 5.35 14.62
CA GLN A 144 27.73 6.57 14.32
C GLN A 144 29.15 6.49 14.81
N GLU A 145 30.04 7.18 14.13
CA GLU A 145 31.41 7.33 14.55
C GLU A 145 31.46 8.18 15.84
N ASN A 146 32.28 7.79 16.79
CA ASN A 146 32.57 8.59 17.95
C ASN A 146 33.53 9.73 17.55
N ASP A 147 33.01 10.96 17.50
CA ASP A 147 33.73 12.18 17.13
C ASP A 147 34.30 12.97 18.33
N MET A 148 34.17 12.40 19.57
CA MET A 148 34.68 13.05 20.79
C MET A 148 36.20 12.96 20.88
N VAL A 149 36.85 14.05 20.56
CA VAL A 149 38.33 14.18 20.67
C VAL A 149 38.79 13.94 22.11
N GLY A 150 39.70 12.98 22.30
CA GLY A 150 40.22 12.60 23.61
C GLY A 150 39.52 11.42 24.26
N ASP A 151 38.44 10.91 23.68
CA ASP A 151 37.82 9.66 24.09
C ASP A 151 38.67 8.44 23.65
N ALA A 152 38.73 7.38 24.48
CA ALA A 152 39.42 6.14 24.15
C ALA A 152 38.87 5.42 22.91
N HIS A 153 37.64 5.72 22.53
CA HIS A 153 36.91 5.13 21.39
C HIS A 153 36.77 6.11 20.21
N TYR A 154 37.56 7.17 20.19
CA TYR A 154 37.55 8.14 19.07
C TYR A 154 37.74 7.43 17.72
N GLY A 155 36.89 7.76 16.74
CA GLY A 155 36.91 7.17 15.40
C GLY A 155 36.32 5.74 15.32
N GLN A 156 35.77 5.18 16.41
CA GLN A 156 35.13 3.86 16.41
C GLN A 156 33.62 4.00 16.18
N MET A 157 33.07 3.07 15.40
CA MET A 157 31.60 3.00 15.19
C MET A 157 30.90 2.50 16.45
N GLN A 158 30.00 3.29 16.97
CA GLN A 158 29.20 2.99 18.14
C GLN A 158 27.72 2.93 17.79
N ILE A 159 26.95 2.14 18.51
CA ILE A 159 25.51 2.11 18.37
C ILE A 159 24.93 3.43 18.92
N ASP A 160 24.17 4.13 18.09
CA ASP A 160 23.36 5.25 18.57
C ASP A 160 22.10 4.73 19.25
N GLN A 161 22.11 4.71 20.57
CA GLN A 161 21.01 4.20 21.38
C GLN A 161 19.71 5.00 21.20
N ASN A 162 19.78 6.26 20.78
CA ASN A 162 18.62 7.09 20.59
C ASN A 162 17.91 6.81 19.24
N GLU A 163 18.60 6.20 18.30
CA GLU A 163 18.09 5.88 16.97
C GLU A 163 17.90 4.39 16.70
N ILE A 164 17.96 3.54 17.73
CA ILE A 164 17.48 2.16 17.63
C ILE A 164 15.97 2.18 17.75
N ARG A 165 15.30 1.58 16.77
CA ARG A 165 13.85 1.63 16.73
C ARG A 165 13.24 0.33 16.20
N ARG A 166 12.15 -0.09 16.85
CA ARG A 166 11.30 -1.19 16.39
C ARG A 166 9.88 -0.69 16.26
N ASP A 167 9.34 -0.77 15.05
CA ASP A 167 8.00 -0.31 14.73
C ASP A 167 7.10 -1.48 14.37
N PHE A 168 5.91 -1.51 14.96
CA PHE A 168 4.84 -2.46 14.67
C PHE A 168 3.64 -1.68 14.17
N MET A 169 3.16 -2.00 12.98
CA MET A 169 2.03 -1.30 12.38
C MET A 169 1.02 -2.30 11.85
N LYS A 170 -0.25 -2.10 12.17
CA LYS A 170 -1.36 -2.88 11.65
C LYS A 170 -2.52 -1.98 11.27
N LEU A 171 -3.02 -2.16 10.05
CA LEU A 171 -4.20 -1.49 9.56
C LEU A 171 -5.18 -2.54 9.05
N ARG A 172 -6.43 -2.44 9.44
CA ARG A 172 -7.54 -3.25 8.94
C ARG A 172 -8.67 -2.33 8.51
N GLU A 173 -9.24 -2.64 7.38
CA GLU A 173 -10.38 -1.90 6.85
C GLU A 173 -11.43 -2.87 6.33
N HIS A 174 -12.67 -2.59 6.66
CA HIS A 174 -13.85 -3.30 6.19
C HIS A 174 -14.78 -2.30 5.54
N ILE A 175 -15.26 -2.63 4.35
CA ILE A 175 -16.22 -1.82 3.60
C ILE A 175 -17.37 -2.73 3.20
N ALA A 176 -18.59 -2.36 3.56
CA ALA A 176 -19.81 -2.98 3.09
C ALA A 176 -20.61 -1.96 2.29
N SER A 177 -21.09 -2.34 1.13
CA SER A 177 -21.89 -1.49 0.26
C SER A 177 -23.10 -2.22 -0.27
N ALA A 178 -24.18 -1.51 -0.52
CA ALA A 178 -25.35 -2.03 -1.20
C ALA A 178 -25.99 -0.94 -2.07
N GLY A 179 -26.47 -1.34 -3.23
CA GLY A 179 -27.16 -0.49 -4.16
C GLY A 179 -28.38 -1.18 -4.75
N ILE A 180 -29.39 -0.39 -5.07
CA ILE A 180 -30.58 -0.83 -5.80
C ILE A 180 -31.01 0.28 -6.75
N ASN A 181 -31.29 -0.08 -8.00
CA ASN A 181 -31.74 0.84 -9.02
C ASN A 181 -32.95 0.25 -9.77
N TYR A 182 -33.86 1.11 -10.14
CA TYR A 182 -34.95 0.78 -11.02
C TYR A 182 -34.97 1.72 -12.21
N SER A 183 -35.06 1.15 -13.43
CA SER A 183 -35.15 1.92 -14.66
C SER A 183 -36.39 1.48 -15.45
N CYS A 184 -37.14 2.43 -16.00
CA CYS A 184 -38.26 2.16 -16.87
C CYS A 184 -38.33 3.19 -18.01
N THR A 185 -38.82 2.75 -19.18
CA THR A 185 -39.12 3.61 -20.31
C THR A 185 -40.55 4.10 -20.16
N LEU A 186 -40.72 5.42 -20.07
CA LEU A 186 -42.04 6.04 -19.81
C LEU A 186 -43.01 5.97 -20.99
N ARG A 187 -42.47 5.77 -22.21
CA ARG A 187 -43.29 5.74 -23.42
C ARG A 187 -42.65 4.84 -24.46
N GLU A 188 -43.15 3.62 -24.61
CA GLU A 188 -42.73 2.70 -25.67
C GLU A 188 -43.39 3.08 -27.03
N GLY A 189 -42.65 2.85 -28.14
CA GLY A 189 -43.19 3.03 -29.50
C GLY A 189 -43.21 4.46 -30.03
N SER A 190 -42.61 5.44 -29.36
CA SER A 190 -42.48 6.84 -29.83
C SER A 190 -41.04 7.12 -30.28
N SER A 191 -40.88 8.06 -31.25
CA SER A 191 -39.53 8.57 -31.61
C SER A 191 -38.83 9.27 -30.45
N PHE A 192 -39.54 9.63 -29.39
CA PHE A 192 -39.02 10.13 -28.11
C PHE A 192 -39.49 9.21 -26.99
N ALA A 193 -38.57 8.37 -26.48
CA ALA A 193 -38.83 7.39 -25.43
C ALA A 193 -37.95 7.73 -24.21
N PRO A 194 -38.41 8.62 -23.32
CA PRO A 194 -37.63 8.99 -22.13
C PRO A 194 -37.50 7.81 -21.16
N GLU A 195 -36.31 7.60 -20.67
CA GLU A 195 -36.00 6.61 -19.63
C GLU A 195 -35.93 7.32 -18.27
N LEU A 196 -36.64 6.78 -17.27
CA LEU A 196 -36.55 7.20 -15.87
C LEU A 196 -35.71 6.17 -15.13
N LYS A 197 -34.68 6.62 -14.43
CA LYS A 197 -33.85 5.79 -13.54
C LYS A 197 -33.84 6.39 -12.14
N VAL A 198 -34.18 5.58 -11.14
CA VAL A 198 -34.16 5.93 -9.72
C VAL A 198 -33.34 4.90 -8.99
N GLY A 199 -32.49 5.31 -8.06
CA GLY A 199 -31.66 4.41 -7.31
C GLY A 199 -31.30 4.92 -5.92
N LEU A 200 -30.89 3.98 -5.08
CA LEU A 200 -30.38 4.18 -3.74
C LEU A 200 -29.06 3.42 -3.60
N TYR A 201 -28.07 4.08 -3.00
CA TYR A 201 -26.77 3.46 -2.67
C TYR A 201 -26.38 3.82 -1.24
N GLY A 202 -25.81 2.85 -0.54
CA GLY A 202 -25.27 3.04 0.80
C GLY A 202 -23.92 2.33 0.96
N GLU A 203 -23.02 2.95 1.69
CA GLU A 203 -21.71 2.39 2.05
C GLU A 203 -21.43 2.61 3.54
N TYR A 204 -20.92 1.57 4.18
CA TYR A 204 -20.42 1.61 5.55
C TYR A 204 -18.96 1.17 5.59
N ARG A 205 -18.10 1.96 6.23
CA ARG A 205 -16.67 1.72 6.31
C ARG A 205 -16.19 1.78 7.75
N THR A 206 -15.41 0.78 8.15
CA THR A 206 -14.67 0.79 9.42
C THR A 206 -13.18 0.63 9.16
N ARG A 207 -12.37 1.36 9.93
CA ARG A 207 -10.92 1.28 9.86
C ARG A 207 -10.34 1.24 11.27
N ASP A 208 -9.51 0.23 11.54
CA ASP A 208 -8.69 0.08 12.75
C ASP A 208 -7.22 0.24 12.38
N TYR A 209 -6.55 1.19 13.01
CA TYR A 209 -5.12 1.41 12.81
C TYR A 209 -4.42 1.40 14.15
N ARG A 210 -3.41 0.54 14.28
CA ARG A 210 -2.58 0.40 15.48
C ARG A 210 -1.12 0.51 15.12
N THR A 211 -0.40 1.30 15.90
CA THR A 211 1.05 1.40 15.82
C THR A 211 1.65 1.33 17.20
N ARG A 212 2.82 0.71 17.32
CA ARG A 212 3.67 0.72 18.50
C ARG A 212 5.11 0.92 18.05
N ALA A 213 5.85 1.74 18.79
CA ALA A 213 7.26 1.98 18.58
C ALA A 213 8.02 1.74 19.91
N TYR A 214 9.19 1.13 19.83
CA TYR A 214 10.12 0.87 20.95
C TYR A 214 11.50 1.35 20.57
#